data_090ee8eb48363838803f51c5af1aa796
#
_entry.id   090ee8eb48363838803f51c5af1aa796
#
_cell.length_a   1.000
_cell.length_b   1.000
_cell.length_c   1.000
_cell.angle_alpha   90.00
_cell.angle_beta   90.00
_cell.angle_gamma   90.00
#
_symmetry.space_group_name_H-M   'P 1'
#
loop_
_entity.id
_entity.type
_entity.pdbx_description
1 polymer ?
#
loop_
_entity_poly.entity_id
_entity_poly.type
_entity_poly.pdbx_seq_one_letter_code
_entity_poly.pdbx_strand_id
1 'polypeptide(L)'
;MEFNRLEKDIFKWLAENTEDYRLREQLLRASLKNRKYTGAGFFVKLSVPADTPRITEDIGDINAIPGPFIDSSSLESSADTAQFIKDGIAKALEIFAYGDSFPEVLENYLLINLSRNNSV
;
A
#
# COMPACT_ATOMS: atom_id res chain seq x y z
N MET A 1 -15.23 6.73 -7.99
CA MET A 1 -14.66 6.45 -6.67
C MET A 1 -13.17 6.75 -6.69
N GLU A 2 -12.69 7.47 -5.72
CA GLU A 2 -11.31 7.95 -5.70
C GLU A 2 -10.56 7.47 -4.46
N PHE A 3 -9.24 7.42 -4.57
CA PHE A 3 -8.38 7.17 -3.42
C PHE A 3 -8.54 8.31 -2.41
N ASN A 4 -8.54 7.96 -1.12
CA ASN A 4 -8.49 8.96 -0.08
C ASN A 4 -7.04 9.44 0.11
N ARG A 5 -6.84 10.44 0.98
CA ARG A 5 -5.54 11.05 1.19
C ARG A 5 -4.49 10.05 1.68
N LEU A 6 -4.86 9.20 2.64
CA LEU A 6 -3.94 8.19 3.17
C LEU A 6 -3.48 7.23 2.07
N GLU A 7 -4.41 6.74 1.27
CA GLU A 7 -4.10 5.84 0.15
C GLU A 7 -3.17 6.51 -0.85
N LYS A 8 -3.45 7.77 -1.22
CA LYS A 8 -2.60 8.53 -2.14
C LYS A 8 -1.18 8.69 -1.59
N ASP A 9 -1.06 9.00 -0.32
CA ASP A 9 0.24 9.16 0.32
C ASP A 9 1.02 7.84 0.36
N ILE A 10 0.33 6.73 0.63
CA ILE A 10 0.95 5.40 0.63
C ILE A 10 1.43 5.04 -0.78
N PHE A 11 0.61 5.25 -1.80
CA PHE A 11 1.01 4.95 -3.19
C PHE A 11 2.17 5.81 -3.64
N LYS A 12 2.18 7.08 -3.27
CA LYS A 12 3.31 7.96 -3.55
C LYS A 12 4.58 7.45 -2.88
N TRP A 13 4.48 7.05 -1.61
CA TRP A 13 5.60 6.50 -0.86
C TRP A 13 6.13 5.23 -1.53
N LEU A 14 5.24 4.32 -1.92
CA LEU A 14 5.61 3.07 -2.59
C LEU A 14 6.29 3.36 -3.93
N ALA A 15 5.77 4.29 -4.72
CA ALA A 15 6.33 4.65 -6.01
C ALA A 15 7.72 5.28 -5.86
N GLU A 16 7.93 6.10 -4.85
CA GLU A 16 9.21 6.74 -4.58
C GLU A 16 10.27 5.77 -4.05
N ASN A 17 9.84 4.69 -3.41
CA ASN A 17 10.74 3.74 -2.75
C ASN A 17 10.96 2.44 -3.53
N THR A 18 10.30 2.24 -4.65
CA THR A 18 10.57 1.09 -5.51
C THR A 18 11.68 1.40 -6.51
N GLU A 19 12.54 0.40 -6.76
CA GLU A 19 13.57 0.51 -7.78
C GLU A 19 13.06 0.06 -9.15
N ASP A 20 11.94 -0.66 -9.18
CA ASP A 20 11.36 -1.17 -10.42
C ASP A 20 10.45 -0.11 -11.05
N TYR A 21 10.88 0.44 -12.20
CA TYR A 21 10.12 1.47 -12.89
C TYR A 21 8.74 0.98 -13.35
N ARG A 22 8.58 -0.31 -13.61
CA ARG A 22 7.31 -0.89 -14.04
C ARG A 22 6.30 -0.84 -12.91
N LEU A 23 6.73 -1.20 -11.69
CA LEU A 23 5.88 -1.10 -10.51
C LEU A 23 5.53 0.35 -10.20
N ARG A 24 6.51 1.24 -10.33
CA ARG A 24 6.27 2.68 -10.13
C ARG A 24 5.17 3.19 -11.07
N GLU A 25 5.26 2.86 -12.36
CA GLU A 25 4.24 3.28 -13.33
C GLU A 25 2.87 2.71 -12.97
N GLN A 26 2.81 1.44 -12.55
CA GLN A 26 1.56 0.83 -12.14
C GLN A 26 0.94 1.57 -10.96
N LEU A 27 1.73 1.87 -9.94
CA LEU A 27 1.24 2.55 -8.74
C LEU A 27 0.76 3.98 -9.04
N LEU A 28 1.46 4.68 -9.93
CA LEU A 28 1.09 6.04 -10.31
C LEU A 28 -0.16 6.08 -11.19
N ARG A 29 -0.42 5.02 -11.96
CA ARG A 29 -1.54 4.96 -12.89
C ARG A 29 -2.72 4.16 -12.37
N ALA A 30 -2.59 3.53 -11.21
CA ALA A 30 -3.65 2.73 -10.61
C ALA A 30 -4.86 3.58 -10.25
N SER A 31 -6.04 2.98 -10.37
CA SER A 31 -7.27 3.57 -9.87
C SER A 31 -7.91 2.64 -8.85
N LEU A 32 -8.81 3.19 -8.06
CA LEU A 32 -9.50 2.43 -7.04
C LEU A 32 -10.60 1.58 -7.68
N LYS A 33 -10.51 0.27 -7.52
CA LYS A 33 -11.56 -0.65 -7.95
C LYS A 33 -12.62 -0.82 -6.88
N ASN A 34 -12.20 -1.15 -5.65
CA ASN A 34 -13.08 -1.08 -4.49
C ASN A 34 -12.27 -0.98 -3.20
N ARG A 35 -12.94 -0.60 -2.13
CA ARG A 35 -12.36 -0.50 -0.80
C ARG A 35 -13.29 -1.20 0.18
N LYS A 36 -12.71 -2.06 1.02
CA LYS A 36 -13.45 -2.74 2.08
C LYS A 36 -12.84 -2.35 3.42
N TYR A 37 -13.67 -1.79 4.29
CA TYR A 37 -13.30 -1.52 5.67
C TYR A 37 -13.45 -2.81 6.47
N THR A 38 -12.38 -3.23 7.14
CA THR A 38 -12.34 -4.52 7.86
C THR A 38 -12.48 -4.36 9.38
N GLY A 39 -12.62 -3.12 9.87
CA GLY A 39 -12.58 -2.85 11.31
C GLY A 39 -11.16 -2.65 11.80
N ALA A 40 -10.22 -3.49 11.40
CA ALA A 40 -8.80 -3.35 11.73
C ALA A 40 -8.06 -2.48 10.71
N GLY A 41 -8.69 -2.17 9.59
CA GLY A 41 -8.10 -1.37 8.53
C GLY A 41 -8.90 -1.45 7.25
N PHE A 42 -8.19 -1.45 6.13
CA PHE A 42 -8.81 -1.44 4.80
C PHE A 42 -8.13 -2.43 3.89
N PHE A 43 -8.92 -3.05 3.02
CA PHE A 43 -8.42 -3.81 1.88
C PHE A 43 -8.84 -3.07 0.61
N VAL A 44 -7.84 -2.57 -0.12
CA VAL A 44 -8.05 -1.67 -1.25
C VAL A 44 -7.69 -2.40 -2.54
N LYS A 45 -8.66 -2.67 -3.39
CA LYS A 45 -8.40 -3.31 -4.69
C LYS A 45 -8.12 -2.26 -5.75
N LEU A 46 -7.14 -2.56 -6.60
CA LEU A 46 -6.63 -1.66 -7.62
C LEU A 46 -7.02 -2.12 -9.01
N SER A 47 -7.15 -1.15 -9.91
CA SER A 47 -7.24 -1.37 -11.34
C SER A 47 -6.08 -0.67 -12.01
N VAL A 48 -5.25 -1.42 -12.73
CA VAL A 48 -4.10 -0.89 -13.45
C VAL A 48 -4.39 -0.97 -14.95
N PRO A 49 -4.19 0.12 -15.72
CA PRO A 49 -4.47 0.09 -17.16
C PRO A 49 -3.66 -0.98 -17.88
N ALA A 50 -4.28 -1.62 -18.87
CA ALA A 50 -3.69 -2.76 -19.56
C ALA A 50 -2.40 -2.42 -20.33
N ASP A 51 -2.23 -1.15 -20.71
CA ASP A 51 -1.05 -0.68 -21.42
C ASP A 51 0.10 -0.26 -20.50
N THR A 52 -0.06 -0.47 -19.20
CA THR A 52 0.99 -0.17 -18.22
C THR A 52 2.05 -1.28 -18.23
N PRO A 53 3.34 -0.93 -18.10
CA PRO A 53 4.39 -1.95 -18.06
C PRO A 53 4.14 -3.00 -16.97
N ARG A 54 4.36 -4.26 -17.31
CA ARG A 54 4.16 -5.40 -16.43
C ARG A 54 5.51 -5.99 -16.04
N ILE A 55 5.62 -6.46 -14.81
CA ILE A 55 6.78 -7.25 -14.38
C ILE A 55 6.67 -8.60 -15.05
N THR A 56 7.66 -8.94 -15.89
CA THR A 56 7.63 -10.15 -16.70
C THR A 56 8.49 -11.29 -16.16
N GLU A 57 9.42 -10.99 -15.27
CA GLU A 57 10.25 -12.00 -14.64
C GLU A 57 9.40 -12.83 -13.68
N ASP A 58 9.75 -14.09 -13.54
CA ASP A 58 9.13 -14.95 -12.54
C ASP A 58 9.68 -14.56 -11.18
N ILE A 59 8.94 -13.74 -10.47
CA ILE A 59 9.28 -13.34 -9.11
C ILE A 59 8.58 -14.23 -8.07
N GLY A 60 7.93 -15.31 -8.54
CA GLY A 60 7.15 -16.19 -7.70
C GLY A 60 5.83 -15.55 -7.27
N ASP A 61 5.12 -16.24 -6.41
CA ASP A 61 3.90 -15.70 -5.81
C ASP A 61 4.28 -14.77 -4.67
N ILE A 62 4.60 -13.52 -5.00
CA ILE A 62 4.83 -12.52 -3.96
C ILE A 62 3.46 -12.10 -3.45
N ASN A 63 3.08 -12.68 -2.32
CA ASN A 63 1.77 -12.42 -1.74
C ASN A 63 1.70 -11.06 -1.06
N ALA A 64 2.82 -10.58 -0.51
CA ALA A 64 2.82 -9.30 0.16
C ALA A 64 4.21 -8.68 0.14
N ILE A 65 4.28 -7.41 -0.31
CA ILE A 65 5.49 -6.60 -0.23
C ILE A 65 5.22 -5.56 0.86
N PRO A 66 6.07 -5.49 1.89
CA PRO A 66 5.87 -4.50 2.96
C PRO A 66 5.90 -3.07 2.42
N GLY A 67 4.95 -2.27 2.87
CA GLY A 67 4.90 -0.84 2.59
C GLY A 67 5.32 -0.02 3.80
N PRO A 68 4.96 1.26 3.83
CA PRO A 68 5.31 2.12 4.94
C PRO A 68 4.54 1.74 6.20
N PHE A 69 5.15 2.04 7.33
CA PHE A 69 4.51 1.93 8.63
C PHE A 69 3.75 3.22 8.91
N ILE A 70 2.58 3.13 9.52
CA ILE A 70 1.76 4.31 9.81
C ILE A 70 1.84 4.61 11.30
N ASP A 71 2.34 5.79 11.63
CA ASP A 71 2.39 6.28 13.00
C ASP A 71 1.39 7.43 13.15
N SER A 72 0.51 7.31 14.12
CA SER A 72 -0.51 8.32 14.38
C SER A 72 -0.95 8.29 15.82
N SER A 73 -1.20 9.47 16.37
CA SER A 73 -1.76 9.60 17.73
C SER A 73 -3.21 9.08 17.81
N SER A 74 -3.87 8.93 16.67
CA SER A 74 -5.22 8.38 16.61
C SER A 74 -5.24 6.84 16.64
N LEU A 75 -4.08 6.20 16.62
CA LEU A 75 -3.94 4.76 16.73
C LEU A 75 -3.32 4.42 18.09
N GLU A 76 -3.84 3.40 18.76
CA GLU A 76 -3.25 2.95 20.04
C GLU A 76 -1.83 2.43 19.86
N SER A 77 -1.64 1.63 18.83
CA SER A 77 -0.34 1.27 18.33
C SER A 77 -0.30 1.68 16.88
N SER A 78 0.78 1.45 16.22
CA SER A 78 0.91 1.81 14.82
C SER A 78 0.13 0.86 13.92
N ALA A 79 0.09 1.19 12.64
CA ALA A 79 -0.50 0.34 11.61
C ALA A 79 0.56 0.00 10.56
N ASP A 80 0.35 -1.07 9.85
CA ASP A 80 1.24 -1.52 8.80
C ASP A 80 0.52 -1.53 7.46
N THR A 81 1.29 -1.61 6.39
CA THR A 81 0.74 -1.71 5.03
C THR A 81 1.46 -2.81 4.27
N ALA A 82 0.75 -3.41 3.32
CA ALA A 82 1.33 -4.40 2.42
C ALA A 82 0.67 -4.27 1.06
N GLN A 83 1.46 -4.34 -0.01
CA GLN A 83 0.91 -4.40 -1.35
C GLN A 83 1.00 -5.82 -1.89
N PHE A 84 0.01 -6.19 -2.69
CA PHE A 84 -0.07 -7.51 -3.29
C PHE A 84 0.09 -7.39 -4.80
N ILE A 85 0.99 -8.21 -5.35
CA ILE A 85 1.28 -8.27 -6.78
C ILE A 85 0.95 -9.68 -7.26
N LYS A 86 0.22 -9.77 -8.36
CA LYS A 86 -0.11 -11.04 -8.99
C LYS A 86 0.05 -10.91 -10.50
N ASP A 87 0.71 -11.90 -11.10
CA ASP A 87 0.96 -11.93 -12.54
C ASP A 87 1.68 -10.66 -13.03
N GLY A 88 2.56 -10.11 -12.20
CA GLY A 88 3.32 -8.93 -12.53
C GLY A 88 2.57 -7.62 -12.43
N ILE A 89 1.37 -7.63 -11.87
CA ILE A 89 0.49 -6.46 -11.76
C ILE A 89 0.13 -6.22 -10.30
N ALA A 90 0.22 -4.97 -9.87
CA ALA A 90 -0.22 -4.57 -8.53
C ALA A 90 -1.75 -4.70 -8.44
N LYS A 91 -2.23 -5.51 -7.49
CA LYS A 91 -3.65 -5.86 -7.37
C LYS A 91 -4.33 -5.22 -6.17
N ALA A 92 -3.62 -5.07 -5.06
CA ALA A 92 -4.26 -4.64 -3.83
C ALA A 92 -3.27 -3.99 -2.87
N LEU A 93 -3.82 -3.18 -1.98
CA LEU A 93 -3.12 -2.63 -0.83
C LEU A 93 -3.91 -3.00 0.41
N GLU A 94 -3.24 -3.53 1.43
CA GLU A 94 -3.83 -3.76 2.74
C GLU A 94 -3.26 -2.76 3.74
N ILE A 95 -4.14 -2.16 4.54
CA ILE A 95 -3.78 -1.27 5.64
C ILE A 95 -4.38 -1.91 6.89
N PHE A 96 -3.56 -2.17 7.91
CA PHE A 96 -4.06 -2.84 9.10
C PHE A 96 -3.37 -2.34 10.37
N ALA A 97 -4.17 -2.16 11.43
CA ALA A 97 -3.69 -1.74 12.73
C ALA A 97 -3.35 -2.95 13.59
N TYR A 98 -2.38 -2.79 14.47
CA TYR A 98 -2.07 -3.76 15.50
C TYR A 98 -2.89 -3.43 16.74
N GLY A 99 -3.67 -4.38 17.23
CA GLY A 99 -4.45 -4.23 18.45
C GLY A 99 -5.87 -3.79 18.19
N ASP A 100 -6.16 -2.51 18.27
CA ASP A 100 -7.52 -2.01 18.20
C ASP A 100 -7.99 -1.65 16.80
N SER A 101 -9.23 -1.15 16.73
CA SER A 101 -9.85 -0.75 15.48
C SER A 101 -9.10 0.38 14.81
N PHE A 102 -9.14 0.37 13.48
CA PHE A 102 -8.63 1.47 12.66
C PHE A 102 -9.78 2.46 12.42
N PRO A 103 -9.56 3.78 12.56
CA PRO A 103 -10.61 4.75 12.27
C PRO A 103 -10.94 4.77 10.78
N GLU A 104 -12.20 5.04 10.44
CA GLU A 104 -12.61 5.13 9.03
C GLU A 104 -11.89 6.26 8.30
N VAL A 105 -11.55 7.33 9.01
CA VAL A 105 -10.79 8.46 8.48
C VAL A 105 -9.61 8.73 9.39
N LEU A 106 -8.41 8.68 8.84
CA LEU A 106 -7.19 9.01 9.55
C LEU A 106 -6.60 10.27 8.94
N GLU A 107 -6.56 11.35 9.71
CA GLU A 107 -6.16 12.67 9.21
C GLU A 107 -4.70 13.02 9.50
N ASN A 108 -4.21 12.65 10.68
CA ASN A 108 -2.86 13.01 11.11
C ASN A 108 -2.02 11.75 11.28
N TYR A 109 -0.99 11.61 10.46
CA TYR A 109 -0.14 10.43 10.46
C TYR A 109 1.22 10.72 9.84
N LEU A 110 2.19 9.87 10.14
CA LEU A 110 3.49 9.84 9.48
C LEU A 110 3.67 8.46 8.83
N LEU A 111 4.26 8.44 7.65
CA LEU A 111 4.64 7.20 6.99
C LEU A 111 6.13 6.98 7.20
N ILE A 112 6.49 5.81 7.74
CA ILE A 112 7.84 5.49 8.17
C ILE A 112 8.33 4.23 7.48
N ASN A 113 9.55 4.26 6.99
CA ASN A 113 10.21 3.09 6.44
C ASN A 113 11.02 2.39 7.53
N LEU A 114 10.43 1.38 8.18
CA LEU A 114 11.08 0.65 9.25
C LEU A 114 12.25 -0.21 8.78
N SER A 115 12.24 -0.64 7.52
CA SER A 115 13.31 -1.51 7.03
C SER A 115 14.67 -0.84 7.06
N ARG A 116 14.73 0.49 6.94
CA ARG A 116 15.99 1.24 7.05
C ARG A 116 16.52 1.29 8.46
N ASN A 117 15.66 1.22 9.46
CA ASN A 117 16.06 1.27 10.86
C ASN A 117 16.65 -0.04 11.33
N ASN A 118 16.45 -1.12 10.61
CA ASN A 118 16.91 -2.45 10.95
C ASN A 118 18.21 -2.83 10.24
N SER A 119 18.76 -1.95 9.45
CA SER A 119 19.96 -2.21 8.65
C SER A 119 21.26 -1.84 9.34
N VAL A 120 21.21 -1.66 10.61
CA VAL A 120 22.40 -1.30 11.41
C VAL A 120 23.11 -2.53 11.94
#